data_0cbaa58d43b0bed115f0df00de6dbece
#
_entry.id   0cbaa58d43b0bed115f0df00de6dbece
#
_cell.length_a   1.000
_cell.length_b   1.000
_cell.length_c   1.000
_cell.angle_alpha   90.00
_cell.angle_beta   90.00
_cell.angle_gamma   90.00
#
_symmetry.space_group_name_H-M   'P 1'
#
loop_
_entity.id
_entity.type
_entity.pdbx_description
1 polymer ?
#
loop_
_entity_poly.entity_id
_entity_poly.type
_entity_poly.pdbx_seq_one_letter_code
_entity_poly.pdbx_strand_id
1 'polypeptide(L)'
;MKPVVKLVPGLPGPIRYALLRHRSVVVAIHGRGGFDAVAAEEARAGASLAHTSFVSLDVRKPRYATPIAAFADTISDPAVIVVRRPGIVVKRLEGFHDRQVVAQAAHDAR
;
A
#
# COMPACT_ATOMS: atom_id res chain seq x y z
N MET A 1 -23.92 -15.47 -9.49
CA MET A 1 -22.50 -15.84 -9.69
C MET A 1 -21.61 -14.66 -9.32
N LYS A 2 -20.64 -14.89 -8.44
CA LYS A 2 -19.71 -13.82 -8.07
C LYS A 2 -18.80 -13.52 -9.25
N PRO A 3 -18.58 -12.23 -9.60
CA PRO A 3 -17.63 -11.90 -10.65
C PRO A 3 -16.21 -12.33 -10.25
N VAL A 4 -15.45 -12.83 -11.21
CA VAL A 4 -14.06 -13.17 -11.01
C VAL A 4 -13.25 -11.87 -11.00
N VAL A 5 -12.51 -11.64 -9.91
CA VAL A 5 -11.63 -10.49 -9.82
C VAL A 5 -10.35 -10.81 -10.58
N LYS A 6 -10.10 -10.06 -11.65
CA LYS A 6 -8.86 -10.18 -12.41
C LYS A 6 -7.89 -9.10 -11.94
N LEU A 7 -6.71 -9.53 -11.53
CA LEU A 7 -5.66 -8.62 -11.08
C LEU A 7 -4.49 -8.67 -12.05
N VAL A 8 -3.76 -7.55 -12.14
CA VAL A 8 -2.55 -7.51 -12.96
C VAL A 8 -1.53 -8.53 -12.41
N PRO A 9 -0.71 -9.14 -13.28
CA PRO A 9 0.31 -10.08 -12.80
C PRO A 9 1.44 -9.36 -12.10
N GLY A 10 2.19 -10.08 -11.26
CA GLY A 10 3.37 -9.55 -10.61
C GLY A 10 3.14 -8.76 -9.33
N LEU A 11 1.90 -8.71 -8.84
CA LEU A 11 1.61 -8.03 -7.58
C LEU A 11 2.28 -8.77 -6.40
N PRO A 12 2.85 -8.02 -5.44
CA PRO A 12 3.27 -8.66 -4.18
C PRO A 12 2.08 -9.40 -3.55
N GLY A 13 2.36 -10.58 -2.99
CA GLY A 13 1.33 -11.46 -2.43
C GLY A 13 0.34 -10.77 -1.49
N PRO A 14 0.81 -9.99 -0.49
CA PRO A 14 -0.11 -9.32 0.42
C PRO A 14 -1.04 -8.31 -0.26
N ILE A 15 -0.55 -7.60 -1.28
CA ILE A 15 -1.36 -6.66 -2.06
C ILE A 15 -2.40 -7.43 -2.86
N ARG A 16 -1.97 -8.50 -3.53
CA ARG A 16 -2.87 -9.35 -4.29
C ARG A 16 -4.01 -9.89 -3.41
N TYR A 17 -3.66 -10.41 -2.24
CA TYR A 17 -4.63 -10.96 -1.31
C TYR A 17 -5.65 -9.89 -0.88
N ALA A 18 -5.18 -8.68 -0.57
CA ALA A 18 -6.05 -7.58 -0.17
C ALA A 18 -7.00 -7.19 -1.30
N LEU A 19 -6.50 -7.10 -2.54
CA LEU A 19 -7.32 -6.69 -3.69
C LEU A 19 -8.31 -7.76 -4.13
N LEU A 20 -8.10 -9.02 -3.76
CA LEU A 20 -9.11 -10.05 -3.98
C LEU A 20 -10.35 -9.85 -3.10
N ARG A 21 -10.19 -9.13 -2.00
CA ARG A 21 -11.25 -8.91 -1.00
C ARG A 21 -11.77 -7.49 -0.97
N HIS A 22 -10.95 -6.52 -1.38
CA HIS A 22 -11.26 -5.09 -1.27
C HIS A 22 -10.92 -4.38 -2.57
N ARG A 23 -11.62 -3.28 -2.84
CA ARG A 23 -11.38 -2.47 -4.04
C ARG A 23 -10.05 -1.77 -4.02
N SER A 24 -9.61 -1.37 -2.84
CA SER A 24 -8.37 -0.61 -2.68
C SER A 24 -7.66 -1.02 -1.40
N VAL A 25 -6.38 -0.75 -1.34
CA VAL A 25 -5.56 -1.05 -0.18
C VAL A 25 -4.52 0.04 0.00
N VAL A 26 -4.33 0.46 1.26
CA VAL A 26 -3.24 1.34 1.66
C VAL A 26 -2.04 0.46 1.98
N VAL A 27 -0.91 0.70 1.31
CA VAL A 27 0.30 -0.09 1.48
C VAL A 27 1.38 0.79 2.09
N ALA A 28 1.84 0.44 3.28
CA ALA A 28 3.00 1.07 3.90
C ALA A 28 4.25 0.30 3.50
N ILE A 29 5.18 0.99 2.86
CA ILE A 29 6.46 0.44 2.44
C ILE A 29 7.51 0.95 3.41
N HIS A 30 8.16 0.05 4.10
CA HIS A 30 9.13 0.42 5.13
C HIS A 30 10.38 -0.45 5.05
N GLY A 31 11.47 0.08 5.58
CA GLY A 31 12.75 -0.59 5.68
C GLY A 31 13.34 -0.42 7.06
N ARG A 32 14.60 0.02 7.12
CA ARG A 32 15.29 0.30 8.37
C ARG A 32 15.07 1.75 8.78
N GLY A 33 14.94 1.96 10.09
CA GLY A 33 14.87 3.30 10.66
C GLY A 33 13.68 3.47 11.59
N GLY A 34 13.85 4.29 12.60
CA GLY A 34 12.83 4.53 13.61
C GLY A 34 11.58 5.21 13.05
N PHE A 35 11.77 6.08 12.05
CA PHE A 35 10.65 6.78 11.44
C PHE A 35 9.77 5.84 10.60
N ASP A 36 10.32 4.74 10.11
CA ASP A 36 9.57 3.79 9.29
C ASP A 36 8.44 3.14 10.08
N ALA A 37 8.69 2.79 11.35
CA ALA A 37 7.66 2.22 12.21
C ALA A 37 6.54 3.22 12.49
N VAL A 38 6.90 4.47 12.75
CA VAL A 38 5.92 5.54 13.00
C VAL A 38 5.11 5.83 11.74
N ALA A 39 5.78 5.87 10.59
CA ALA A 39 5.12 6.09 9.30
C ALA A 39 4.13 4.96 8.99
N ALA A 40 4.51 3.72 9.25
CA ALA A 40 3.63 2.57 9.04
C ALA A 40 2.40 2.62 9.96
N GLU A 41 2.58 3.02 11.22
CA GLU A 41 1.47 3.14 12.16
C GLU A 41 0.52 4.26 11.76
N GLU A 42 1.04 5.39 11.30
CA GLU A 42 0.19 6.47 10.79
C GLU A 42 -0.57 6.04 9.54
N ALA A 43 0.07 5.26 8.66
CA ALA A 43 -0.60 4.74 7.47
C ALA A 43 -1.73 3.77 7.85
N ARG A 44 -1.50 2.92 8.85
CA ARG A 44 -2.52 2.01 9.37
C ARG A 44 -3.72 2.80 9.91
N ALA A 45 -3.44 3.80 10.74
CA ALA A 45 -4.48 4.63 11.34
C ALA A 45 -5.25 5.39 10.26
N GLY A 46 -4.57 5.93 9.25
CA GLY A 46 -5.20 6.62 8.14
C GLY A 46 -6.11 5.70 7.31
N ALA A 47 -5.64 4.48 7.04
CA ALA A 47 -6.46 3.48 6.34
C ALA A 47 -7.74 3.18 7.13
N SER A 48 -7.60 3.01 8.44
CA SER A 48 -8.75 2.77 9.33
C SER A 48 -9.75 3.94 9.30
N LEU A 49 -9.26 5.17 9.35
CA LEU A 49 -10.11 6.36 9.27
C LEU A 49 -10.88 6.41 7.94
N ALA A 50 -10.29 5.93 6.86
CA ALA A 50 -10.92 5.91 5.55
C ALA A 50 -11.70 4.61 5.28
N HIS A 51 -11.78 3.71 6.24
CA HIS A 51 -12.41 2.39 6.09
C HIS A 51 -11.82 1.62 4.91
N THR A 52 -10.51 1.70 4.74
CA THR A 52 -9.77 1.06 3.65
C THR A 52 -8.87 -0.03 4.23
N SER A 53 -8.66 -1.10 3.47
CA SER A 53 -7.75 -2.17 3.88
C SER A 53 -6.31 -1.69 3.96
N PHE A 54 -5.48 -2.37 4.73
CA PHE A 54 -4.10 -1.97 4.99
C PHE A 54 -3.17 -3.16 4.86
N VAL A 55 -2.01 -2.91 4.24
CA VAL A 55 -0.91 -3.88 4.12
C VAL A 55 0.39 -3.16 4.46
N SER A 56 1.27 -3.83 5.18
CA SER A 56 2.60 -3.33 5.48
C SER A 56 3.63 -4.25 4.81
N LEU A 57 4.57 -3.68 4.06
CA LEU A 57 5.61 -4.43 3.36
C LEU A 57 6.98 -3.97 3.79
N ASP A 58 7.78 -4.94 4.25
CA ASP A 58 9.17 -4.71 4.64
C ASP A 58 10.08 -4.96 3.44
N VAL A 59 10.63 -3.88 2.88
CA VAL A 59 11.48 -3.98 1.68
C VAL A 59 12.88 -4.53 1.96
N ARG A 60 13.22 -4.79 3.23
CA ARG A 60 14.44 -5.53 3.54
C ARG A 60 14.32 -7.00 3.14
N LYS A 61 13.10 -7.50 3.01
CA LYS A 61 12.84 -8.88 2.59
C LYS A 61 12.84 -8.94 1.06
N PRO A 62 13.76 -9.70 0.44
CA PRO A 62 13.86 -9.77 -1.02
C PRO A 62 12.55 -10.18 -1.71
N ARG A 63 11.75 -11.01 -1.06
CA ARG A 63 10.45 -11.45 -1.61
C ARG A 63 9.47 -10.29 -1.82
N TYR A 64 9.69 -9.15 -1.15
CA TYR A 64 8.87 -7.94 -1.32
C TYR A 64 9.59 -6.86 -2.09
N ALA A 65 10.90 -6.70 -1.87
CA ALA A 65 11.68 -5.65 -2.52
C ALA A 65 11.63 -5.74 -4.04
N THR A 66 11.86 -6.93 -4.60
CA THR A 66 11.86 -7.12 -6.04
C THR A 66 10.48 -6.91 -6.67
N PRO A 67 9.39 -7.52 -6.16
CA PRO A 67 8.05 -7.25 -6.70
C PRO A 67 7.62 -5.79 -6.56
N ILE A 68 7.97 -5.13 -5.46
CA ILE A 68 7.61 -3.72 -5.27
C ILE A 68 8.34 -2.84 -6.27
N ALA A 69 9.63 -3.07 -6.50
CA ALA A 69 10.40 -2.31 -7.47
C ALA A 69 9.82 -2.46 -8.89
N ALA A 70 9.44 -3.67 -9.26
CA ALA A 70 8.85 -3.93 -10.57
C ALA A 70 7.45 -3.34 -10.71
N PHE A 71 6.67 -3.31 -9.61
CA PHE A 71 5.28 -2.89 -9.61
C PHE A 71 5.13 -1.36 -9.48
N ALA A 72 5.92 -0.75 -8.65
CA ALA A 72 5.73 0.65 -8.25
C ALA A 72 6.93 1.54 -8.55
N ASP A 73 7.85 1.07 -9.37
CA ASP A 73 9.12 1.74 -9.67
C ASP A 73 9.97 1.94 -8.41
N THR A 74 10.93 2.85 -8.48
CA THR A 74 11.77 3.16 -7.33
C THR A 74 10.97 3.98 -6.32
N ILE A 75 10.85 3.46 -5.12
CA ILE A 75 10.16 4.13 -4.01
C ILE A 75 11.14 4.25 -2.85
N SER A 76 11.26 5.46 -2.31
CA SER A 76 12.03 5.66 -1.08
C SER A 76 11.22 5.16 0.10
N ASP A 77 11.91 4.57 1.09
CA ASP A 77 11.26 4.22 2.35
C ASP A 77 11.55 5.31 3.40
N PRO A 78 10.58 5.67 4.22
CA PRO A 78 9.22 5.16 4.21
C PRO A 78 8.40 5.76 3.06
N ALA A 79 7.40 5.02 2.62
CA ALA A 79 6.46 5.49 1.63
C ALA A 79 5.10 4.83 1.87
N VAL A 80 4.06 5.49 1.39
CA VAL A 80 2.70 4.95 1.40
C VAL A 80 2.17 5.03 -0.02
N ILE A 81 1.63 3.93 -0.51
CA ILE A 81 0.92 3.94 -1.78
C ILE A 81 -0.51 3.47 -1.55
N VAL A 82 -1.41 3.96 -2.38
CA VAL A 82 -2.77 3.43 -2.43
C VAL A 82 -2.93 2.72 -3.75
N VAL A 83 -3.28 1.44 -3.68
CA VAL A 83 -3.45 0.57 -4.83
C VAL A 83 -4.92 0.24 -4.98
N ARG A 84 -5.43 0.37 -6.20
CA ARG A 84 -6.83 0.06 -6.53
C ARG A 84 -6.86 -1.07 -7.55
N ARG A 85 -7.94 -1.86 -7.51
CA ARG A 85 -8.17 -2.88 -8.53
C ARG A 85 -8.07 -2.28 -9.92
N PRO A 86 -7.45 -2.95 -10.87
CA PRO A 86 -6.91 -4.32 -10.84
C PRO A 86 -5.48 -4.44 -10.34
N GLY A 87 -4.89 -3.41 -9.80
CA GLY A 87 -3.52 -3.39 -9.29
C GLY A 87 -2.77 -2.14 -9.74
N ILE A 88 -3.43 -1.00 -9.70
CA ILE A 88 -2.90 0.29 -10.17
C ILE A 88 -2.58 1.15 -8.95
N VAL A 89 -1.36 1.69 -8.92
CA VAL A 89 -0.98 2.68 -7.91
C VAL A 89 -1.64 4.00 -8.28
N VAL A 90 -2.59 4.44 -7.46
CA VAL A 90 -3.36 5.66 -7.73
C VAL A 90 -2.90 6.84 -6.88
N LYS A 91 -2.19 6.60 -5.78
CA LYS A 91 -1.59 7.64 -4.95
C LYS A 91 -0.23 7.20 -4.45
N ARG A 92 0.71 8.13 -4.37
CA ARG A 92 2.05 7.93 -3.81
C ARG A 92 2.33 9.02 -2.79
N LEU A 93 2.73 8.62 -1.59
CA LEU A 93 3.15 9.54 -0.53
C LEU A 93 4.54 9.10 -0.08
N GLU A 94 5.57 9.78 -0.56
CA GLU A 94 6.94 9.47 -0.19
C GLU A 94 7.32 10.22 1.07
N GLY A 95 8.09 9.56 1.93
CA GLY A 95 8.47 10.08 3.23
C GLY A 95 7.38 9.89 4.28
N PHE A 96 7.48 10.62 5.37
CA PHE A 96 6.53 10.53 6.48
C PHE A 96 5.30 11.38 6.20
N HIS A 97 4.13 10.79 6.39
CA HIS A 97 2.83 11.47 6.33
C HIS A 97 1.97 11.02 7.50
N ASP A 98 1.22 11.95 8.07
CA ASP A 98 0.36 11.63 9.20
C ASP A 98 -0.94 10.94 8.70
N ARG A 99 -1.69 10.43 9.67
CA ARG A 99 -2.92 9.67 9.39
C ARG A 99 -3.97 10.45 8.62
N GLN A 100 -4.04 11.76 8.82
CA GLN A 100 -5.03 12.59 8.12
C GLN A 100 -4.72 12.67 6.62
N VAL A 101 -3.45 12.84 6.28
CA VAL A 101 -3.00 12.86 4.88
C VAL A 101 -3.25 11.50 4.23
N VAL A 102 -2.92 10.41 4.92
CA VAL A 102 -3.13 9.06 4.41
C VAL A 102 -4.63 8.78 4.22
N ALA A 103 -5.45 9.17 5.20
CA ALA A 103 -6.90 8.99 5.12
C ALA A 103 -7.48 9.73 3.92
N GLN A 104 -7.04 10.96 3.67
CA GLN A 104 -7.49 11.74 2.52
C GLN A 104 -7.08 11.07 1.20
N ALA A 105 -5.84 10.61 1.11
CA ALA A 105 -5.36 9.91 -0.08
C ALA A 105 -6.17 8.65 -0.36
N ALA A 106 -6.46 7.87 0.69
CA ALA A 106 -7.25 6.65 0.56
C ALA A 106 -8.69 6.95 0.13
N HIS A 107 -9.27 8.01 0.69
CA HIS A 107 -10.61 8.45 0.33
C HIS A 107 -10.68 8.89 -1.13
N ASP A 108 -9.71 9.68 -1.57
CA ASP A 108 -9.66 10.20 -2.95
C ASP A 108 -9.43 9.09 -3.98
N ALA A 109 -8.86 7.99 -3.56
CA ALA A 109 -8.54 6.85 -4.44
C ALA A 109 -9.69 5.88 -4.66
N ARG A 110 -10.82 6.11 -4.02
CA ARG A 110 -12.00 5.24 -4.15
C ARG A 110 -12.62 5.28 -5.53
#